data_46500c2ea02824cfc0e053906759e79c
#
_entry.id   46500c2ea02824cfc0e053906759e79c
#
_cell.length_a   1.000
_cell.length_b   1.000
_cell.length_c   1.000
_cell.angle_alpha   90.00
_cell.angle_beta   90.00
_cell.angle_gamma   90.00
#
_symmetry.space_group_name_H-M   'P 1'
#
loop_
_entity.id
_entity.type
_entity.pdbx_description
1 polymer ?
#
loop_
_entity_poly.entity_id
_entity_poly.type
_entity_poly.pdbx_seq_one_letter_code
_entity_poly.pdbx_strand_id
1 'polypeptide(L)'
;MRKAVLTILFLVWAVLGSFADGIAITHGPYLQNVGESEATFVWVANKPSIGWVELAPDDGTNYYAVERPKFFDTTNGVKNTSTLHSVKVKGLKPGTNYRYRVYVTEVLSHKSWVVTYGRTDALDVFYGQPPMFRTNDTKKGETSFAVVNDIHARVGDITKLMNVANYKQKDMVIFNGDMLSNLTSEEQIFTGFMDESIKLFAKEKPLYYVRGNHETRGEYATMCQKYFSPKEPHLYYMFSQGPVCFIMLDTGEDKPDTDLEYSGITDYDNYRNEQAEWLAQVVKSEEYCRAKWHVVVGHIPPRPVKDMWHGQYEVLRKFVPILNEAKVDVMLCGHLHRHIINQPDNEVKFPVVVNSLDHVISGWTEGQNLHLDMYDTKGTLVEKFTVKAK
;
A
#
# COMPACT_ATOMS: atom_id res chain seq x y z
N MET A 1 -11.84 -32.12 78.03
CA MET A 1 -11.24 -32.72 76.81
C MET A 1 -11.68 -31.89 75.59
N ARG A 2 -10.86 -31.01 75.10
CA ARG A 2 -11.11 -30.20 73.86
C ARG A 2 -10.24 -30.79 72.77
N LYS A 3 -10.89 -31.31 71.72
CA LYS A 3 -10.21 -31.80 70.49
C LYS A 3 -9.87 -30.61 69.66
N ALA A 4 -8.55 -30.37 69.43
CA ALA A 4 -8.07 -29.42 68.43
C ALA A 4 -8.14 -30.07 67.08
N VAL A 5 -8.91 -29.46 66.17
CA VAL A 5 -8.91 -29.82 64.76
C VAL A 5 -7.87 -28.98 64.03
N LEU A 6 -6.83 -29.63 63.55
CA LEU A 6 -5.77 -29.02 62.75
C LEU A 6 -6.23 -28.95 61.28
N THR A 7 -6.57 -27.75 60.83
CA THR A 7 -6.91 -27.52 59.41
C THR A 7 -5.63 -27.19 58.65
N ILE A 8 -5.16 -28.13 57.85
CA ILE A 8 -4.03 -27.92 56.92
C ILE A 8 -4.56 -27.22 55.68
N LEU A 9 -4.25 -25.93 55.53
CA LEU A 9 -4.45 -25.20 54.27
C LEU A 9 -3.34 -25.58 53.29
N PHE A 10 -3.70 -26.34 52.27
CA PHE A 10 -2.86 -26.49 51.09
C PHE A 10 -2.98 -25.21 50.22
N LEU A 11 -1.97 -24.35 50.26
CA LEU A 11 -1.78 -23.29 49.26
C LEU A 11 -1.25 -23.93 47.99
N VAL A 12 -2.16 -24.15 47.04
CA VAL A 12 -1.78 -24.45 45.68
C VAL A 12 -1.34 -23.12 45.02
N TRP A 13 -0.03 -22.92 44.96
CA TRP A 13 0.53 -21.89 44.08
C TRP A 13 0.33 -22.35 42.66
N ALA A 14 -0.71 -21.84 41.98
CA ALA A 14 -0.79 -21.87 40.54
C ALA A 14 0.30 -20.97 39.99
N VAL A 15 1.44 -21.55 39.63
CA VAL A 15 2.42 -20.91 38.78
C VAL A 15 1.74 -20.80 37.42
N LEU A 16 1.05 -19.69 37.18
CA LEU A 16 0.72 -19.25 35.84
C LEU A 16 2.07 -18.89 35.16
N GLY A 17 2.72 -19.90 34.61
CA GLY A 17 3.80 -19.70 33.69
C GLY A 17 3.20 -18.92 32.54
N SER A 18 3.52 -17.63 32.45
CA SER A 18 3.41 -16.89 31.20
C SER A 18 4.26 -17.67 30.19
N PHE A 19 3.62 -18.49 29.39
CA PHE A 19 4.26 -18.96 28.17
C PHE A 19 4.51 -17.70 27.36
N ALA A 20 5.75 -17.23 27.35
CA ALA A 20 6.15 -16.18 26.44
C ALA A 20 5.74 -16.67 25.04
N ASP A 21 4.82 -15.96 24.40
CA ASP A 21 4.35 -16.32 23.07
C ASP A 21 5.56 -16.56 22.17
N GLY A 22 5.55 -17.67 21.41
CA GLY A 22 6.62 -17.96 20.46
C GLY A 22 6.76 -16.83 19.42
N ILE A 23 7.85 -16.85 18.65
CA ILE A 23 7.95 -15.99 17.46
C ILE A 23 6.79 -16.32 16.53
N ALA A 24 6.15 -15.29 15.97
CA ALA A 24 5.05 -15.43 15.00
C ALA A 24 5.06 -14.28 14.01
N ILE A 25 4.64 -14.55 12.78
CA ILE A 25 4.26 -13.53 11.80
C ILE A 25 2.86 -13.05 12.19
N THR A 26 2.73 -11.79 12.60
CA THR A 26 1.47 -11.21 13.08
C THR A 26 0.67 -10.56 11.97
N HIS A 27 1.34 -9.91 11.01
CA HIS A 27 0.69 -9.25 9.89
C HIS A 27 1.42 -9.51 8.58
N GLY A 28 0.69 -9.68 7.51
CA GLY A 28 1.26 -9.93 6.19
C GLY A 28 1.34 -11.42 5.82
N PRO A 29 2.16 -11.77 4.82
CA PRO A 29 2.86 -10.85 3.92
C PRO A 29 1.92 -10.09 2.97
N TYR A 30 2.40 -8.96 2.45
CA TYR A 30 1.75 -8.23 1.38
C TYR A 30 2.76 -7.72 0.35
N LEU A 31 2.29 -7.52 -0.88
CA LEU A 31 3.12 -7.18 -2.02
C LEU A 31 3.14 -5.68 -2.27
N GLN A 32 4.34 -5.14 -2.48
CA GLN A 32 4.60 -3.76 -2.84
C GLN A 32 5.53 -3.72 -4.06
N ASN A 33 5.47 -2.65 -4.84
CA ASN A 33 6.42 -2.37 -5.92
C ASN A 33 6.68 -3.57 -6.84
N VAL A 34 5.61 -4.26 -7.26
CA VAL A 34 5.74 -5.35 -8.21
C VAL A 34 6.03 -4.76 -9.59
N GLY A 35 7.24 -4.97 -10.08
CA GLY A 35 7.70 -4.55 -11.40
C GLY A 35 7.86 -5.74 -12.36
N GLU A 36 8.52 -5.51 -13.50
CA GLU A 36 8.85 -6.57 -14.46
C GLU A 36 9.92 -7.52 -13.93
N SER A 37 10.86 -7.01 -13.14
CA SER A 37 12.03 -7.76 -12.68
C SER A 37 12.24 -7.72 -11.17
N GLU A 38 11.32 -7.14 -10.43
CA GLU A 38 11.41 -7.02 -8.98
C GLU A 38 10.03 -7.07 -8.31
N ALA A 39 10.04 -7.43 -7.01
CA ALA A 39 8.89 -7.35 -6.12
C ALA A 39 9.37 -7.13 -4.69
N THR A 40 8.59 -6.41 -3.88
CA THR A 40 8.86 -6.22 -2.46
C THR A 40 7.80 -6.94 -1.64
N PHE A 41 8.25 -7.67 -0.63
CA PHE A 41 7.42 -8.42 0.31
C PHE A 41 7.55 -7.77 1.68
N VAL A 42 6.42 -7.42 2.31
CA VAL A 42 6.40 -6.77 3.62
C VAL A 42 5.58 -7.60 4.59
N TRP A 43 6.08 -7.79 5.81
CA TRP A 43 5.37 -8.46 6.91
C TRP A 43 5.88 -8.00 8.27
N VAL A 44 5.12 -8.27 9.31
CA VAL A 44 5.48 -7.94 10.70
C VAL A 44 5.52 -9.21 11.53
N ALA A 45 6.53 -9.30 12.40
CA ALA A 45 6.66 -10.32 13.43
C ALA A 45 6.42 -9.71 14.81
N ASN A 46 5.99 -10.54 15.76
CA ASN A 46 5.75 -10.09 17.15
C ASN A 46 7.03 -9.85 17.96
N LYS A 47 8.21 -10.22 17.42
CA LYS A 47 9.51 -10.08 18.12
C LYS A 47 10.61 -9.71 17.13
N PRO A 48 11.72 -9.10 17.62
CA PRO A 48 12.90 -8.88 16.80
C PRO A 48 13.39 -10.18 16.16
N SER A 49 13.55 -10.17 14.85
CA SER A 49 13.88 -11.36 14.06
C SER A 49 14.71 -11.01 12.84
N ILE A 50 15.33 -11.98 12.23
CA ILE A 50 15.79 -11.92 10.84
C ILE A 50 14.70 -12.51 9.95
N GLY A 51 14.38 -11.80 8.86
CA GLY A 51 13.33 -12.20 7.92
C GLY A 51 13.88 -12.54 6.54
N TRP A 52 13.24 -13.49 5.84
CA TRP A 52 13.55 -13.78 4.44
C TRP A 52 12.34 -14.30 3.68
N VAL A 53 12.44 -14.21 2.35
CA VAL A 53 11.49 -14.78 1.39
C VAL A 53 12.17 -15.93 0.64
N GLU A 54 11.46 -17.02 0.45
CA GLU A 54 11.79 -18.06 -0.52
C GLU A 54 10.86 -17.95 -1.72
N LEU A 55 11.42 -18.13 -2.94
CA LEU A 55 10.69 -18.09 -4.19
C LEU A 55 10.78 -19.40 -4.95
N ALA A 56 9.66 -19.78 -5.57
CA ALA A 56 9.56 -20.92 -6.47
C ALA A 56 8.84 -20.49 -7.76
N PRO A 57 9.21 -21.08 -8.92
CA PRO A 57 8.42 -20.91 -10.13
C PRO A 57 7.04 -21.55 -9.96
N ASP A 58 6.06 -21.07 -10.71
CA ASP A 58 4.76 -21.71 -10.85
C ASP A 58 4.79 -22.71 -12.02
N ASP A 59 5.43 -23.85 -11.80
CA ASP A 59 5.72 -24.89 -12.79
C ASP A 59 5.04 -26.24 -12.49
N GLY A 60 4.13 -26.24 -11.51
CA GLY A 60 3.42 -27.43 -11.06
C GLY A 60 4.24 -28.39 -10.18
N THR A 61 5.53 -28.10 -9.92
CA THR A 61 6.35 -28.90 -9.01
C THR A 61 5.95 -28.67 -7.56
N ASN A 62 6.20 -29.67 -6.69
CA ASN A 62 6.02 -29.48 -5.26
C ASN A 62 6.95 -28.35 -4.77
N TYR A 63 6.41 -27.45 -3.92
CA TYR A 63 7.17 -26.30 -3.43
C TYR A 63 8.48 -26.72 -2.72
N TYR A 64 8.43 -27.81 -1.97
CA TYR A 64 9.54 -28.32 -1.18
C TYR A 64 10.40 -29.39 -1.89
N ALA A 65 10.15 -29.67 -3.18
CA ALA A 65 10.90 -30.69 -3.92
C ALA A 65 12.39 -30.37 -4.02
N VAL A 66 12.75 -29.08 -3.99
CA VAL A 66 14.13 -28.58 -4.04
C VAL A 66 14.29 -27.41 -3.07
N GLU A 67 15.54 -27.15 -2.67
CA GLU A 67 15.86 -25.94 -1.90
C GLU A 67 15.57 -24.69 -2.74
N ARG A 68 14.91 -23.71 -2.14
CA ARG A 68 14.53 -22.48 -2.81
C ARG A 68 15.53 -21.36 -2.50
N PRO A 69 15.77 -20.44 -3.46
CA PRO A 69 16.60 -19.28 -3.19
C PRO A 69 15.99 -18.42 -2.08
N LYS A 70 16.86 -17.95 -1.16
CA LYS A 70 16.50 -17.14 0.00
C LYS A 70 16.91 -15.69 -0.22
N PHE A 71 15.97 -14.78 -0.02
CA PHE A 71 16.19 -13.34 -0.12
C PHE A 71 15.94 -12.73 1.25
N PHE A 72 16.96 -12.14 1.85
CA PHE A 72 16.91 -11.62 3.22
C PHE A 72 16.62 -10.11 3.24
N ASP A 73 15.99 -9.67 4.31
CA ASP A 73 15.94 -8.27 4.69
C ASP A 73 17.34 -7.83 5.13
N THR A 74 17.97 -6.93 4.36
CA THR A 74 19.37 -6.53 4.59
C THR A 74 19.58 -5.04 4.36
N THR A 75 20.48 -4.45 5.16
CA THR A 75 21.02 -3.12 4.93
C THR A 75 22.53 -3.23 4.71
N ASN A 76 23.02 -2.82 3.55
CA ASN A 76 24.44 -2.88 3.17
C ASN A 76 25.09 -4.28 3.39
N GLY A 77 24.31 -5.35 3.11
CA GLY A 77 24.76 -6.73 3.24
C GLY A 77 24.62 -7.34 4.64
N VAL A 78 24.20 -6.57 5.62
CA VAL A 78 23.92 -7.06 6.99
C VAL A 78 22.43 -7.34 7.12
N LYS A 79 22.05 -8.52 7.64
CA LYS A 79 20.66 -8.87 7.91
C LYS A 79 20.08 -7.98 8.99
N ASN A 80 18.94 -7.38 8.69
CA ASN A 80 18.21 -6.54 9.64
C ASN A 80 17.63 -7.40 10.77
N THR A 81 17.72 -6.88 11.99
CA THR A 81 17.03 -7.42 13.17
C THR A 81 15.92 -6.46 13.54
N SER A 82 14.69 -6.80 13.18
CA SER A 82 13.51 -5.93 13.37
C SER A 82 12.25 -6.76 13.53
N THR A 83 11.15 -6.11 13.86
CA THR A 83 9.80 -6.70 13.80
C THR A 83 9.20 -6.52 12.41
N LEU A 84 9.38 -5.36 11.78
CA LEU A 84 8.96 -5.08 10.41
C LEU A 84 10.04 -5.52 9.43
N HIS A 85 9.67 -6.36 8.47
CA HIS A 85 10.53 -6.84 7.39
C HIS A 85 10.04 -6.34 6.04
N SER A 86 10.98 -5.89 5.21
CA SER A 86 10.75 -5.45 3.84
C SER A 86 11.83 -6.01 2.92
N VAL A 87 11.49 -7.05 2.18
CA VAL A 87 12.44 -7.77 1.33
C VAL A 87 12.19 -7.47 -0.12
N LYS A 88 13.14 -6.80 -0.77
CA LYS A 88 13.14 -6.58 -2.22
C LYS A 88 13.83 -7.72 -2.93
N VAL A 89 13.09 -8.45 -3.76
CA VAL A 89 13.61 -9.49 -4.65
C VAL A 89 13.80 -8.91 -6.04
N LYS A 90 14.96 -9.15 -6.64
CA LYS A 90 15.34 -8.69 -7.99
C LYS A 90 15.67 -9.87 -8.91
N GLY A 91 15.78 -9.60 -10.21
CA GLY A 91 16.13 -10.61 -11.20
C GLY A 91 14.97 -11.52 -11.60
N LEU A 92 13.75 -11.09 -11.36
CA LEU A 92 12.53 -11.77 -11.80
C LEU A 92 12.35 -11.63 -13.31
N LYS A 93 11.56 -12.53 -13.90
CA LYS A 93 11.19 -12.48 -15.32
C LYS A 93 9.86 -11.73 -15.49
N PRO A 94 9.73 -10.87 -16.51
CA PRO A 94 8.47 -10.19 -16.80
C PRO A 94 7.31 -11.17 -17.03
N GLY A 95 6.10 -10.76 -16.64
CA GLY A 95 4.87 -11.49 -16.91
C GLY A 95 4.84 -12.91 -16.36
N THR A 96 5.61 -13.23 -15.32
CA THR A 96 5.82 -14.58 -14.82
C THR A 96 5.17 -14.76 -13.45
N ASN A 97 4.51 -15.91 -13.26
CA ASN A 97 3.96 -16.29 -11.97
C ASN A 97 5.04 -16.91 -11.07
N TYR A 98 5.04 -16.50 -9.82
CA TYR A 98 5.90 -17.03 -8.78
C TYR A 98 5.08 -17.42 -7.57
N ARG A 99 5.46 -18.52 -6.91
CA ARG A 99 5.00 -18.93 -5.58
C ARG A 99 6.03 -18.49 -4.56
N TYR A 100 5.61 -18.13 -3.35
CA TYR A 100 6.54 -17.68 -2.33
C TYR A 100 6.13 -18.09 -0.92
N ARG A 101 7.09 -18.00 0.01
CA ARG A 101 6.89 -18.19 1.43
C ARG A 101 7.79 -17.24 2.20
N VAL A 102 7.28 -16.62 3.27
CA VAL A 102 8.06 -15.76 4.15
C VAL A 102 8.35 -16.47 5.46
N TYR A 103 9.47 -16.10 6.08
CA TYR A 103 10.00 -16.71 7.29
C TYR A 103 10.53 -15.64 8.23
N VAL A 104 10.53 -15.94 9.53
CA VAL A 104 11.19 -15.17 10.57
C VAL A 104 11.92 -16.09 11.54
N THR A 105 13.16 -15.74 11.92
CA THR A 105 13.88 -16.42 13.03
C THR A 105 14.13 -15.41 14.12
N GLU A 106 13.63 -15.71 15.33
CA GLU A 106 13.77 -14.86 16.51
C GLU A 106 15.23 -14.59 16.83
N VAL A 107 15.56 -13.34 17.13
CA VAL A 107 16.88 -12.94 17.66
C VAL A 107 16.75 -12.70 19.14
N LEU A 108 17.20 -13.65 19.95
CA LEU A 108 17.16 -13.59 21.41
C LEU A 108 18.15 -12.58 21.98
N SER A 109 19.33 -12.48 21.35
CA SER A 109 20.33 -11.48 21.69
C SER A 109 21.29 -11.24 20.53
N HIS A 110 21.81 -10.01 20.45
CA HIS A 110 22.88 -9.62 19.54
C HIS A 110 23.87 -8.76 20.33
N LYS A 111 25.03 -9.33 20.65
CA LYS A 111 26.10 -8.64 21.40
C LYS A 111 27.40 -8.73 20.63
N SER A 112 27.85 -7.61 20.10
CA SER A 112 29.04 -7.58 19.21
C SER A 112 28.84 -8.55 18.04
N TRP A 113 29.73 -9.51 17.86
CA TRP A 113 29.65 -10.54 16.79
C TRP A 113 28.90 -11.81 17.19
N VAL A 114 28.38 -11.89 18.41
CA VAL A 114 27.65 -13.05 18.91
C VAL A 114 26.16 -12.82 18.82
N VAL A 115 25.48 -13.67 18.05
CA VAL A 115 24.02 -13.64 17.90
C VAL A 115 23.46 -14.97 18.39
N THR A 116 22.44 -14.88 19.26
CA THR A 116 21.70 -16.07 19.73
C THR A 116 20.31 -16.05 19.09
N TYR A 117 19.99 -17.13 18.43
CA TYR A 117 18.72 -17.30 17.75
C TYR A 117 17.74 -18.15 18.55
N GLY A 118 16.47 -17.83 18.46
CA GLY A 118 15.35 -18.60 18.99
C GLY A 118 14.73 -19.51 17.93
N ARG A 119 13.41 -19.61 17.96
CA ARG A 119 12.63 -20.42 17.02
C ARG A 119 12.47 -19.70 15.68
N THR A 120 12.13 -20.49 14.65
CA THR A 120 11.72 -20.00 13.35
C THR A 120 10.23 -20.21 13.19
N ASP A 121 9.53 -19.18 12.70
CA ASP A 121 8.16 -19.24 12.21
C ASP A 121 8.12 -18.92 10.71
N ALA A 122 7.06 -19.33 10.04
CA ALA A 122 6.89 -19.12 8.62
C ALA A 122 5.42 -19.05 8.25
N LEU A 123 5.12 -18.37 7.14
CA LEU A 123 3.79 -18.41 6.57
C LEU A 123 3.33 -19.86 6.41
N ASP A 124 2.18 -20.20 6.99
CA ASP A 124 1.62 -21.54 6.87
C ASP A 124 1.15 -21.79 5.43
N VAL A 125 1.78 -22.79 4.80
CA VAL A 125 1.42 -23.27 3.46
C VAL A 125 1.17 -24.79 3.47
N PHE A 126 1.13 -25.39 4.67
CA PHE A 126 0.97 -26.84 4.79
C PHE A 126 -0.46 -27.29 4.50
N TYR A 127 -1.45 -26.50 4.97
CA TYR A 127 -2.87 -26.77 4.73
C TYR A 127 -3.45 -25.97 3.57
N GLY A 128 -2.62 -25.19 2.86
CA GLY A 128 -2.99 -24.35 1.74
C GLY A 128 -1.94 -24.32 0.65
N GLN A 129 -2.26 -23.70 -0.48
CA GLN A 129 -1.27 -23.43 -1.50
C GLN A 129 -0.40 -22.24 -1.08
N PRO A 130 0.92 -22.25 -1.40
CA PRO A 130 1.73 -21.05 -1.26
C PRO A 130 1.09 -19.89 -2.03
N PRO A 131 1.08 -18.66 -1.49
CA PRO A 131 0.60 -17.52 -2.22
C PRO A 131 1.40 -17.32 -3.49
N MET A 132 0.72 -16.81 -4.52
CA MET A 132 1.28 -16.56 -5.83
C MET A 132 1.15 -15.09 -6.20
N PHE A 133 2.10 -14.60 -6.97
CA PHE A 133 2.00 -13.30 -7.60
C PHE A 133 2.53 -13.37 -9.04
N ARG A 134 2.13 -12.38 -9.83
CA ARG A 134 2.62 -12.22 -11.20
C ARG A 134 3.40 -10.92 -11.30
N THR A 135 4.59 -11.00 -11.90
CA THR A 135 5.36 -9.80 -12.26
C THR A 135 4.66 -9.00 -13.36
N ASN A 136 4.90 -7.70 -13.40
CA ASN A 136 4.39 -6.83 -14.44
C ASN A 136 4.91 -7.26 -15.82
N ASP A 137 4.16 -6.89 -16.85
CA ASP A 137 4.54 -7.10 -18.23
C ASP A 137 4.15 -5.85 -19.02
N THR A 138 5.12 -4.99 -19.33
CA THR A 138 4.89 -3.76 -20.09
C THR A 138 4.52 -4.04 -21.54
N LYS A 139 4.73 -5.27 -22.04
CA LYS A 139 4.26 -5.71 -23.36
C LYS A 139 2.79 -6.13 -23.37
N LYS A 140 2.18 -6.33 -22.20
CA LYS A 140 0.76 -6.57 -22.09
C LYS A 140 0.02 -5.33 -22.58
N GLY A 141 -0.84 -5.49 -23.57
CA GLY A 141 -1.59 -4.38 -24.20
C GLY A 141 -2.67 -3.75 -23.32
N GLU A 142 -2.95 -4.31 -22.16
CA GLU A 142 -4.06 -3.94 -21.28
C GLU A 142 -3.60 -3.88 -19.82
N THR A 143 -4.28 -3.05 -19.05
CA THR A 143 -4.11 -2.93 -17.59
C THR A 143 -5.46 -2.79 -16.93
N SER A 144 -5.64 -3.41 -15.77
CA SER A 144 -6.86 -3.29 -14.98
C SER A 144 -6.54 -3.04 -13.51
N PHE A 145 -7.30 -2.15 -12.87
CA PHE A 145 -7.07 -1.75 -11.50
C PHE A 145 -8.36 -1.40 -10.75
N ALA A 146 -8.32 -1.42 -9.43
CA ALA A 146 -9.38 -0.90 -8.57
C ALA A 146 -8.83 0.23 -7.71
N VAL A 147 -9.60 1.31 -7.50
CA VAL A 147 -9.22 2.43 -6.63
C VAL A 147 -10.28 2.63 -5.57
N VAL A 148 -9.88 2.68 -4.31
CA VAL A 148 -10.70 3.10 -3.17
C VAL A 148 -9.97 4.17 -2.36
N ASN A 149 -10.73 4.97 -1.62
CA ASN A 149 -10.25 6.09 -0.82
C ASN A 149 -11.19 6.33 0.35
N ASP A 150 -10.78 7.15 1.32
CA ASP A 150 -11.62 7.65 2.42
C ASP A 150 -12.31 6.52 3.21
N ILE A 151 -11.60 5.43 3.44
CA ILE A 151 -12.15 4.27 4.17
C ILE A 151 -12.32 4.57 5.66
N HIS A 152 -11.43 5.38 6.26
CA HIS A 152 -11.51 5.78 7.67
C HIS A 152 -11.77 4.59 8.62
N ALA A 153 -10.98 3.53 8.47
CA ALA A 153 -11.06 2.28 9.24
C ALA A 153 -12.43 1.54 9.14
N ARG A 154 -13.28 1.84 8.15
CA ARG A 154 -14.49 1.06 7.87
C ARG A 154 -14.14 -0.24 7.13
N VAL A 155 -13.45 -1.14 7.82
CA VAL A 155 -12.85 -2.36 7.26
C VAL A 155 -13.85 -3.19 6.44
N GLY A 156 -15.11 -3.28 6.88
CA GLY A 156 -16.16 -4.00 6.16
C GLY A 156 -16.49 -3.44 4.77
N ASP A 157 -16.18 -2.16 4.51
CA ASP A 157 -16.40 -1.55 3.21
C ASP A 157 -15.33 -1.95 2.21
N ILE A 158 -14.10 -2.24 2.65
CA ILE A 158 -13.03 -2.79 1.80
C ILE A 158 -13.51 -4.08 1.13
N THR A 159 -14.03 -5.02 1.92
CA THR A 159 -14.55 -6.30 1.40
C THR A 159 -15.66 -6.08 0.37
N LYS A 160 -16.63 -5.19 0.66
CA LYS A 160 -17.74 -4.92 -0.26
C LYS A 160 -17.23 -4.30 -1.57
N LEU A 161 -16.44 -3.22 -1.48
CA LEU A 161 -15.93 -2.48 -2.63
C LEU A 161 -15.01 -3.35 -3.50
N MET A 162 -14.13 -4.15 -2.90
CA MET A 162 -13.26 -5.06 -3.64
C MET A 162 -14.07 -6.12 -4.39
N ASN A 163 -15.07 -6.73 -3.76
CA ASN A 163 -15.94 -7.70 -4.42
C ASN A 163 -16.71 -7.08 -5.59
N VAL A 164 -17.24 -5.88 -5.42
CA VAL A 164 -17.94 -5.13 -6.47
C VAL A 164 -17.00 -4.81 -7.64
N ALA A 165 -15.76 -4.40 -7.36
CA ALA A 165 -14.73 -4.15 -8.39
C ALA A 165 -14.25 -5.42 -9.09
N ASN A 166 -14.66 -6.60 -8.64
CA ASN A 166 -14.14 -7.90 -9.08
C ASN A 166 -12.60 -7.96 -8.98
N TYR A 167 -12.06 -7.65 -7.79
CA TYR A 167 -10.62 -7.53 -7.55
C TYR A 167 -9.81 -8.74 -8.03
N LYS A 168 -10.40 -9.93 -8.06
CA LYS A 168 -9.74 -11.17 -8.50
C LYS A 168 -9.24 -11.07 -9.94
N GLN A 169 -9.94 -10.31 -10.78
CA GLN A 169 -9.58 -10.09 -12.18
C GLN A 169 -8.77 -8.81 -12.42
N LYS A 170 -8.49 -8.03 -11.37
CA LYS A 170 -7.65 -6.84 -11.49
C LYS A 170 -6.17 -7.20 -11.40
N ASP A 171 -5.34 -6.45 -12.10
CA ASP A 171 -3.88 -6.56 -12.01
C ASP A 171 -3.37 -6.02 -10.67
N MET A 172 -4.00 -4.97 -10.13
CA MET A 172 -3.60 -4.30 -8.90
C MET A 172 -4.75 -3.57 -8.22
N VAL A 173 -4.50 -3.17 -6.96
CA VAL A 173 -5.38 -2.31 -6.16
C VAL A 173 -4.61 -1.04 -5.75
N ILE A 174 -5.29 0.10 -5.79
CA ILE A 174 -4.77 1.40 -5.37
C ILE A 174 -5.62 1.90 -4.20
N PHE A 175 -4.99 2.21 -3.08
CA PHE A 175 -5.58 2.95 -1.98
C PHE A 175 -5.18 4.41 -2.09
N ASN A 176 -6.16 5.28 -2.31
CA ASN A 176 -5.93 6.70 -2.58
C ASN A 176 -6.25 7.57 -1.37
N GLY A 177 -5.62 7.26 -0.24
CA GLY A 177 -5.63 8.08 0.97
C GLY A 177 -6.86 7.96 1.85
N ASP A 178 -6.71 8.48 3.06
CA ASP A 178 -7.72 8.49 4.12
C ASP A 178 -8.27 7.10 4.44
N MET A 179 -7.37 6.11 4.44
CA MET A 179 -7.69 4.76 4.89
C MET A 179 -7.91 4.72 6.41
N LEU A 180 -7.30 5.67 7.13
CA LEU A 180 -7.44 5.93 8.56
C LEU A 180 -7.91 7.38 8.81
N SER A 181 -8.35 7.68 10.04
CA SER A 181 -8.68 9.06 10.44
C SER A 181 -7.52 9.79 11.12
N ASN A 182 -6.51 9.05 11.56
CA ASN A 182 -5.22 9.51 12.07
C ASN A 182 -4.28 8.31 12.15
N LEU A 183 -2.99 8.54 12.35
CA LEU A 183 -1.98 7.50 12.43
C LEU A 183 -1.15 7.65 13.71
N THR A 184 -1.55 6.96 14.77
CA THR A 184 -0.91 7.02 16.09
C THR A 184 -0.15 5.74 16.48
N SER A 185 -0.34 4.63 15.74
CA SER A 185 0.35 3.37 16.02
C SER A 185 0.42 2.46 14.79
N GLU A 186 1.33 1.48 14.84
CA GLU A 186 1.41 0.38 13.87
C GLU A 186 0.09 -0.39 13.77
N GLU A 187 -0.51 -0.70 14.91
CA GLU A 187 -1.73 -1.48 15.01
C GLU A 187 -2.88 -0.88 14.19
N GLN A 188 -2.99 0.44 14.12
CA GLN A 188 -4.02 1.10 13.32
C GLN A 188 -3.88 0.82 11.82
N ILE A 189 -2.65 0.71 11.29
CA ILE A 189 -2.42 0.37 9.88
C ILE A 189 -3.02 -1.00 9.59
N PHE A 190 -2.77 -1.96 10.46
CA PHE A 190 -3.18 -3.34 10.22
C PHE A 190 -4.66 -3.54 10.51
N THR A 191 -5.13 -3.21 11.69
CA THR A 191 -6.55 -3.39 12.07
C THR A 191 -7.50 -2.46 11.30
N GLY A 192 -7.02 -1.29 10.88
CA GLY A 192 -7.83 -0.31 10.16
C GLY A 192 -8.07 -0.62 8.69
N PHE A 193 -7.14 -1.30 8.00
CA PHE A 193 -7.34 -1.65 6.58
C PHE A 193 -6.42 -2.75 6.04
N MET A 194 -5.19 -2.92 6.55
CA MET A 194 -4.23 -3.82 5.92
C MET A 194 -4.55 -5.29 6.17
N ASP A 195 -4.97 -5.72 7.36
CA ASP A 195 -5.27 -7.13 7.65
C ASP A 195 -6.40 -7.66 6.77
N GLU A 196 -7.46 -6.87 6.56
CA GLU A 196 -8.52 -7.27 5.65
C GLU A 196 -8.04 -7.29 4.19
N SER A 197 -7.19 -6.34 3.79
CA SER A 197 -6.59 -6.32 2.46
C SER A 197 -5.67 -7.51 2.22
N ILE A 198 -4.86 -7.89 3.21
CA ILE A 198 -3.99 -9.07 3.19
C ILE A 198 -4.81 -10.35 3.04
N LYS A 199 -5.89 -10.47 3.81
CA LYS A 199 -6.81 -11.59 3.73
C LYS A 199 -7.48 -11.71 2.36
N LEU A 200 -7.86 -10.59 1.74
CA LEU A 200 -8.58 -10.57 0.47
C LEU A 200 -7.65 -10.71 -0.74
N PHE A 201 -6.60 -9.90 -0.84
CA PHE A 201 -5.83 -9.81 -2.08
C PHE A 201 -4.35 -9.47 -1.92
N ALA A 202 -3.92 -8.74 -0.90
CA ALA A 202 -2.60 -8.11 -0.89
C ALA A 202 -1.44 -9.11 -0.78
N LYS A 203 -1.70 -10.38 -0.45
CA LYS A 203 -0.73 -11.47 -0.54
C LYS A 203 -0.38 -11.84 -1.99
N GLU A 204 -1.29 -11.63 -2.94
CA GLU A 204 -1.16 -12.14 -4.31
C GLU A 204 -1.24 -11.05 -5.38
N LYS A 205 -1.80 -9.89 -5.02
CA LYS A 205 -1.91 -8.73 -5.90
C LYS A 205 -1.21 -7.52 -5.28
N PRO A 206 -0.44 -6.76 -6.09
CA PRO A 206 0.22 -5.57 -5.59
C PRO A 206 -0.79 -4.53 -5.12
N LEU A 207 -0.50 -3.97 -3.96
CA LEU A 207 -1.17 -2.81 -3.40
C LEU A 207 -0.28 -1.59 -3.60
N TYR A 208 -0.81 -0.57 -4.26
CA TYR A 208 -0.20 0.75 -4.35
C TYR A 208 -0.94 1.72 -3.44
N TYR A 209 -0.19 2.55 -2.74
CA TYR A 209 -0.73 3.44 -1.72
C TYR A 209 -0.36 4.89 -1.99
N VAL A 210 -1.34 5.76 -1.88
CA VAL A 210 -1.21 7.21 -1.79
C VAL A 210 -1.70 7.62 -0.41
N ARG A 211 -0.91 8.43 0.29
CA ARG A 211 -1.27 8.95 1.59
C ARG A 211 -2.34 10.03 1.46
N GLY A 212 -3.37 9.99 2.30
CA GLY A 212 -4.33 11.07 2.47
C GLY A 212 -3.88 12.07 3.54
N ASN A 213 -4.65 13.13 3.71
CA ASN A 213 -4.33 14.13 4.72
C ASN A 213 -4.55 13.61 6.15
N HIS A 214 -5.41 12.65 6.35
CA HIS A 214 -5.62 12.04 7.67
C HIS A 214 -4.44 11.21 8.16
N GLU A 215 -3.71 10.51 7.28
CA GLU A 215 -2.51 9.75 7.66
C GLU A 215 -1.27 10.63 7.87
N THR A 216 -1.39 11.93 7.65
CA THR A 216 -0.32 12.88 8.02
C THR A 216 -0.38 13.27 9.49
N ARG A 217 -1.47 12.94 10.18
CA ARG A 217 -1.78 13.32 11.57
C ARG A 217 -1.48 12.18 12.53
N GLY A 218 -0.86 12.52 13.65
CA GLY A 218 -0.52 11.60 14.72
C GLY A 218 0.98 11.31 14.80
N GLU A 219 1.40 10.85 15.96
CA GLU A 219 2.82 10.61 16.29
C GLU A 219 3.47 9.51 15.46
N TYR A 220 2.69 8.67 14.80
CA TYR A 220 3.19 7.59 13.96
C TYR A 220 3.22 7.94 12.46
N ALA A 221 2.78 9.15 12.07
CA ALA A 221 2.68 9.58 10.67
C ALA A 221 4.00 9.48 9.89
N THR A 222 5.14 9.79 10.54
CA THR A 222 6.48 9.68 9.94
C THR A 222 6.91 8.24 9.67
N MET A 223 6.23 7.25 10.26
CA MET A 223 6.52 5.83 10.07
C MET A 223 5.78 5.22 8.88
N CYS A 224 4.76 5.89 8.35
CA CYS A 224 3.91 5.40 7.26
C CYS A 224 4.73 4.83 6.08
N GLN A 225 5.77 5.53 5.66
CA GLN A 225 6.64 5.11 4.56
C GLN A 225 7.26 3.73 4.76
N LYS A 226 7.53 3.30 5.98
CA LYS A 226 8.17 2.00 6.24
C LYS A 226 7.27 0.81 5.90
N TYR A 227 5.95 1.00 5.93
CA TYR A 227 4.95 -0.02 5.64
C TYR A 227 4.57 -0.08 4.17
N PHE A 228 4.71 1.02 3.47
CA PHE A 228 4.35 1.12 2.06
C PHE A 228 5.57 1.27 1.15
N SER A 229 6.68 0.65 1.47
CA SER A 229 7.94 0.51 0.69
C SER A 229 7.89 1.15 -0.71
N PRO A 230 7.80 2.47 -0.85
CA PRO A 230 7.71 3.10 -2.16
C PRO A 230 9.00 2.86 -2.95
N LYS A 231 8.92 2.95 -4.25
CA LYS A 231 10.06 2.79 -5.15
C LYS A 231 11.15 3.84 -4.89
N GLU A 232 10.73 5.01 -4.47
CA GLU A 232 11.56 6.17 -4.12
C GLU A 232 11.68 6.33 -2.58
N PRO A 233 12.63 7.09 -2.08
CA PRO A 233 12.79 7.31 -0.64
C PRO A 233 11.73 8.25 -0.02
N HIS A 234 10.59 8.44 -0.67
CA HIS A 234 9.46 9.28 -0.27
C HIS A 234 8.13 8.63 -0.69
N LEU A 235 6.99 9.20 -0.29
CA LEU A 235 5.65 8.63 -0.53
C LEU A 235 5.03 9.01 -1.88
N TYR A 236 5.72 9.78 -2.71
CA TYR A 236 5.34 10.04 -4.11
C TYR A 236 6.27 9.29 -5.05
N TYR A 237 5.73 8.69 -6.09
CA TYR A 237 6.48 7.82 -6.99
C TYR A 237 5.76 7.59 -8.31
N MET A 238 6.46 7.01 -9.25
CA MET A 238 5.92 6.64 -10.56
C MET A 238 6.19 5.15 -10.86
N PHE A 239 5.26 4.50 -11.52
CA PHE A 239 5.44 3.15 -12.02
C PHE A 239 4.60 2.92 -13.27
N SER A 240 4.97 1.92 -14.06
CA SER A 240 4.22 1.50 -15.25
C SER A 240 3.67 0.09 -15.10
N GLN A 241 2.44 -0.10 -15.56
CA GLN A 241 1.76 -1.38 -15.66
C GLN A 241 1.11 -1.50 -17.03
N GLY A 242 1.58 -2.44 -17.87
CA GLY A 242 1.13 -2.54 -19.25
C GLY A 242 1.30 -1.20 -19.98
N PRO A 243 0.25 -0.68 -20.64
CA PRO A 243 0.31 0.57 -21.39
C PRO A 243 0.14 1.83 -20.53
N VAL A 244 -0.01 1.72 -19.22
CA VAL A 244 -0.35 2.84 -18.32
C VAL A 244 0.85 3.20 -17.44
N CYS A 245 1.21 4.48 -17.41
CA CYS A 245 2.09 5.08 -16.43
C CYS A 245 1.23 5.74 -15.34
N PHE A 246 1.48 5.36 -14.09
CA PHE A 246 0.83 5.92 -12.91
C PHE A 246 1.79 6.86 -12.19
N ILE A 247 1.36 8.08 -11.92
CA ILE A 247 2.04 9.04 -11.04
C ILE A 247 1.25 9.09 -9.74
N MET A 248 1.88 8.69 -8.65
CA MET A 248 1.31 8.69 -7.30
C MET A 248 1.81 9.93 -6.57
N LEU A 249 0.90 10.85 -6.23
CA LEU A 249 1.23 12.12 -5.57
C LEU A 249 0.80 12.09 -4.10
N ASP A 250 1.70 12.48 -3.22
CA ASP A 250 1.38 12.75 -1.83
C ASP A 250 1.00 14.22 -1.66
N THR A 251 -0.29 14.48 -1.60
CA THR A 251 -0.83 15.84 -1.59
C THR A 251 -0.71 16.54 -0.22
N GLY A 252 -0.27 15.81 0.82
CA GLY A 252 -0.09 16.36 2.18
C GLY A 252 -1.41 16.77 2.83
N GLU A 253 -1.36 17.82 3.65
CA GLU A 253 -2.47 18.34 4.42
C GLU A 253 -3.35 19.33 3.65
N ASP A 254 -4.57 19.50 4.11
CA ASP A 254 -5.59 20.36 3.51
C ASP A 254 -5.55 21.80 4.00
N LYS A 255 -4.97 22.08 5.20
CA LYS A 255 -4.81 23.42 5.78
C LYS A 255 -3.37 23.93 5.65
N PRO A 256 -3.13 25.25 5.82
CA PRO A 256 -1.77 25.77 5.82
C PRO A 256 -0.95 25.27 7.02
N ASP A 257 0.38 25.21 6.86
CA ASP A 257 1.30 24.74 7.92
C ASP A 257 1.22 25.60 9.20
N THR A 258 0.70 26.81 9.10
CA THR A 258 0.46 27.73 10.23
C THR A 258 -0.83 27.48 10.98
N ASP A 259 -1.66 26.52 10.54
CA ASP A 259 -2.92 26.18 11.22
C ASP A 259 -2.66 25.65 12.63
N LEU A 260 -3.47 26.11 13.58
CA LEU A 260 -3.33 25.74 15.00
C LEU A 260 -3.53 24.23 15.24
N GLU A 261 -4.28 23.55 14.38
CA GLU A 261 -4.52 22.11 14.45
C GLU A 261 -3.22 21.32 14.34
N TYR A 262 -2.22 21.84 13.61
CA TYR A 262 -0.94 21.15 13.42
C TYR A 262 0.12 21.49 14.46
N SER A 263 -0.14 22.44 15.35
CA SER A 263 0.78 22.80 16.44
C SER A 263 2.22 23.11 15.99
N GLY A 264 2.39 23.56 14.74
CA GLY A 264 3.70 23.92 14.16
C GLY A 264 4.60 22.73 13.80
N ILE A 265 4.05 21.51 13.66
CA ILE A 265 4.84 20.30 13.34
C ILE A 265 4.87 19.98 11.83
N THR A 266 4.11 20.68 11.01
CA THR A 266 4.00 20.44 9.56
C THR A 266 4.88 21.37 8.74
N ASP A 267 5.29 20.89 7.56
CA ASP A 267 6.06 21.63 6.55
C ASP A 267 5.64 21.18 5.13
N TYR A 268 4.33 21.05 4.92
CA TYR A 268 3.78 20.50 3.67
C TYR A 268 3.94 21.44 2.48
N ASP A 269 4.05 22.75 2.69
CA ASP A 269 4.26 23.69 1.60
C ASP A 269 5.65 23.51 0.97
N ASN A 270 6.71 23.26 1.77
CA ASN A 270 8.02 22.90 1.27
C ASN A 270 8.04 21.48 0.67
N TYR A 271 7.41 20.52 1.33
CA TYR A 271 7.29 19.16 0.81
C TYR A 271 6.63 19.10 -0.57
N ARG A 272 5.59 19.92 -0.82
CA ARG A 272 4.98 20.05 -2.15
C ARG A 272 5.90 20.72 -3.16
N ASN A 273 6.79 21.65 -2.73
CA ASN A 273 7.80 22.22 -3.63
C ASN A 273 8.80 21.16 -4.11
N GLU A 274 9.35 20.36 -3.18
CA GLU A 274 10.26 19.25 -3.51
C GLU A 274 9.59 18.26 -4.45
N GLN A 275 8.34 17.93 -4.18
CA GLN A 275 7.56 17.03 -5.01
C GLN A 275 7.28 17.60 -6.41
N ALA A 276 7.04 18.91 -6.53
CA ALA A 276 6.88 19.57 -7.83
C ALA A 276 8.18 19.54 -8.67
N GLU A 277 9.34 19.70 -8.03
CA GLU A 277 10.65 19.55 -8.68
C GLU A 277 10.85 18.12 -9.20
N TRP A 278 10.56 17.11 -8.36
CA TRP A 278 10.59 15.71 -8.78
C TRP A 278 9.62 15.45 -9.94
N LEU A 279 8.37 15.94 -9.83
CA LEU A 279 7.34 15.76 -10.85
C LEU A 279 7.78 16.34 -12.21
N ALA A 280 8.37 17.54 -12.22
CA ALA A 280 8.88 18.17 -13.44
C ALA A 280 10.02 17.38 -14.12
N GLN A 281 10.73 16.52 -13.37
CA GLN A 281 11.76 15.64 -13.90
C GLN A 281 11.15 14.31 -14.39
N VAL A 282 10.31 13.68 -13.57
CA VAL A 282 9.80 12.33 -13.84
C VAL A 282 8.90 12.28 -15.07
N VAL A 283 8.12 13.34 -15.35
CA VAL A 283 7.29 13.42 -16.56
C VAL A 283 8.09 13.55 -17.87
N LYS A 284 9.41 13.73 -17.78
CA LYS A 284 10.34 13.74 -18.94
C LYS A 284 11.09 12.41 -19.08
N SER A 285 10.91 11.48 -18.17
CA SER A 285 11.59 10.19 -18.19
C SER A 285 11.16 9.35 -19.40
N GLU A 286 12.04 8.45 -19.81
CA GLU A 286 11.74 7.50 -20.89
C GLU A 286 10.53 6.60 -20.53
N GLU A 287 10.42 6.20 -19.26
CA GLU A 287 9.30 5.40 -18.76
C GLU A 287 7.97 6.13 -18.95
N TYR A 288 7.89 7.42 -18.59
CA TYR A 288 6.71 8.24 -18.81
C TYR A 288 6.40 8.40 -20.30
N CYS A 289 7.38 8.82 -21.10
CA CYS A 289 7.19 9.11 -22.51
C CYS A 289 6.78 7.88 -23.36
N ARG A 290 7.11 6.67 -22.94
CA ARG A 290 6.73 5.43 -23.64
C ARG A 290 5.32 4.97 -23.35
N ALA A 291 4.75 5.39 -22.23
CA ALA A 291 3.41 4.97 -21.84
C ALA A 291 2.36 5.56 -22.78
N LYS A 292 1.33 4.78 -23.07
CA LYS A 292 0.18 5.22 -23.86
C LYS A 292 -0.78 6.07 -23.02
N TRP A 293 -0.87 5.76 -21.74
CA TRP A 293 -1.79 6.38 -20.79
C TRP A 293 -1.02 6.97 -19.62
N HIS A 294 -1.41 8.16 -19.16
CA HIS A 294 -0.83 8.87 -18.04
C HIS A 294 -1.91 9.14 -16.98
N VAL A 295 -1.95 8.33 -15.96
CA VAL A 295 -2.91 8.41 -14.86
C VAL A 295 -2.21 8.98 -13.63
N VAL A 296 -2.73 10.07 -13.10
CA VAL A 296 -2.29 10.64 -11.81
C VAL A 296 -3.24 10.19 -10.72
N VAL A 297 -2.69 9.78 -9.59
CA VAL A 297 -3.45 9.44 -8.38
C VAL A 297 -2.95 10.35 -7.27
N GLY A 298 -3.84 11.13 -6.68
CA GLY A 298 -3.52 12.04 -5.57
C GLY A 298 -4.78 12.28 -4.76
N HIS A 299 -4.66 12.26 -3.43
CA HIS A 299 -5.83 12.27 -2.56
C HIS A 299 -6.63 13.57 -2.68
N ILE A 300 -5.98 14.73 -2.49
CA ILE A 300 -6.63 16.05 -2.53
C ILE A 300 -6.77 16.51 -3.98
N PRO A 301 -8.00 16.80 -4.47
CA PRO A 301 -8.21 17.25 -5.85
C PRO A 301 -7.77 18.70 -6.04
N PRO A 302 -7.24 19.07 -7.24
CA PRO A 302 -6.85 20.44 -7.54
C PRO A 302 -8.06 21.36 -7.79
N ARG A 303 -9.25 20.82 -7.82
CA ARG A 303 -10.45 21.58 -8.11
C ARG A 303 -11.35 21.72 -6.90
N PRO A 304 -11.75 22.92 -6.58
CA PRO A 304 -12.67 23.19 -5.51
C PRO A 304 -14.10 22.94 -5.92
N VAL A 305 -14.84 22.65 -4.91
CA VAL A 305 -16.20 23.07 -4.79
C VAL A 305 -16.13 24.37 -4.02
N LYS A 306 -16.98 25.22 -4.15
CA LYS A 306 -17.19 26.57 -3.65
C LYS A 306 -16.13 27.16 -2.69
N ASP A 307 -15.48 26.67 -1.81
CA ASP A 307 -14.44 27.24 -0.94
C ASP A 307 -13.22 26.30 -0.91
N MET A 308 -12.16 26.72 -1.60
CA MET A 308 -10.95 25.93 -1.78
C MET A 308 -10.12 25.92 -0.49
N TRP A 309 -9.83 24.73 0.01
CA TRP A 309 -8.88 24.56 1.10
C TRP A 309 -7.46 24.83 0.60
N HIS A 310 -6.56 25.21 1.50
CA HIS A 310 -5.17 25.53 1.17
C HIS A 310 -4.48 24.41 0.38
N GLY A 311 -4.63 23.14 0.82
CA GLY A 311 -4.03 21.99 0.13
C GLY A 311 -4.50 21.83 -1.32
N GLN A 312 -5.79 22.05 -1.59
CA GLN A 312 -6.31 22.04 -2.96
C GLN A 312 -5.70 23.15 -3.81
N TYR A 313 -5.57 24.35 -3.22
CA TYR A 313 -4.95 25.48 -3.89
C TYR A 313 -3.47 25.22 -4.21
N GLU A 314 -2.74 24.61 -3.28
CA GLU A 314 -1.33 24.26 -3.48
C GLU A 314 -1.15 23.18 -4.55
N VAL A 315 -2.01 22.16 -4.59
CA VAL A 315 -2.01 21.15 -5.68
C VAL A 315 -2.29 21.82 -7.03
N LEU A 316 -3.29 22.71 -7.10
CA LEU A 316 -3.60 23.46 -8.30
C LEU A 316 -2.42 24.30 -8.78
N ARG A 317 -1.80 25.06 -7.89
CA ARG A 317 -0.74 26.01 -8.21
C ARG A 317 0.59 25.34 -8.55
N LYS A 318 0.97 24.26 -7.83
CA LYS A 318 2.28 23.63 -7.92
C LYS A 318 2.34 22.48 -8.92
N PHE A 319 1.31 21.62 -8.93
CA PHE A 319 1.33 20.40 -9.73
C PHE A 319 0.62 20.54 -11.08
N VAL A 320 -0.52 21.20 -11.13
CA VAL A 320 -1.34 21.28 -12.35
C VAL A 320 -0.60 21.89 -13.55
N PRO A 321 0.20 22.96 -13.44
CA PRO A 321 0.96 23.46 -14.59
C PRO A 321 1.86 22.41 -15.21
N ILE A 322 2.57 21.62 -14.37
CA ILE A 322 3.45 20.53 -14.82
C ILE A 322 2.65 19.42 -15.48
N LEU A 323 1.52 19.00 -14.86
CA LEU A 323 0.64 17.96 -15.38
C LEU A 323 -0.04 18.35 -16.70
N ASN A 324 -0.37 19.64 -16.86
CA ASN A 324 -0.91 20.18 -18.12
C ASN A 324 0.10 20.08 -19.27
N GLU A 325 1.38 20.43 -19.02
CA GLU A 325 2.47 20.31 -20.01
C GLU A 325 2.77 18.84 -20.31
N ALA A 326 2.73 17.99 -19.30
CA ALA A 326 2.91 16.55 -19.40
C ALA A 326 1.76 15.84 -20.16
N LYS A 327 0.66 16.52 -20.46
CA LYS A 327 -0.52 15.99 -21.15
C LYS A 327 -1.14 14.78 -20.45
N VAL A 328 -1.27 14.84 -19.14
CA VAL A 328 -1.96 13.82 -18.33
C VAL A 328 -3.35 13.50 -18.89
N ASP A 329 -3.73 12.24 -18.86
CA ASP A 329 -5.02 11.79 -19.40
C ASP A 329 -6.16 11.89 -18.39
N VAL A 330 -5.88 11.64 -17.10
CA VAL A 330 -6.85 11.75 -16.01
C VAL A 330 -6.14 11.84 -14.65
N MET A 331 -6.75 12.55 -13.70
CA MET A 331 -6.37 12.51 -12.28
C MET A 331 -7.49 11.90 -11.44
N LEU A 332 -7.15 10.92 -10.60
CA LEU A 332 -8.05 10.23 -9.68
C LEU A 332 -7.81 10.75 -8.27
N CYS A 333 -8.89 11.21 -7.62
CA CYS A 333 -8.85 11.85 -6.30
C CYS A 333 -9.89 11.26 -5.34
N GLY A 334 -9.75 11.55 -4.04
CA GLY A 334 -10.72 11.30 -2.96
C GLY A 334 -11.06 12.58 -2.22
N HIS A 335 -10.94 12.56 -0.87
CA HIS A 335 -10.99 13.71 0.03
C HIS A 335 -12.37 14.38 0.22
N LEU A 336 -13.16 14.54 -0.84
CA LEU A 336 -14.42 15.30 -0.77
C LEU A 336 -15.61 14.45 -0.34
N HIS A 337 -15.43 13.14 -0.11
CA HIS A 337 -16.47 12.20 0.30
C HIS A 337 -17.70 12.15 -0.64
N ARG A 338 -17.52 12.55 -1.89
CA ARG A 338 -18.59 12.58 -2.90
C ARG A 338 -18.03 12.30 -4.29
N HIS A 339 -18.87 11.79 -5.15
CA HIS A 339 -18.51 11.55 -6.53
C HIS A 339 -18.65 12.81 -7.39
N ILE A 340 -17.58 13.20 -8.11
CA ILE A 340 -17.55 14.34 -9.01
C ILE A 340 -16.65 14.02 -10.20
N ILE A 341 -17.10 14.30 -11.42
CA ILE A 341 -16.23 14.32 -12.60
C ILE A 341 -16.14 15.75 -13.11
N ASN A 342 -14.97 16.36 -12.93
CA ASN A 342 -14.67 17.68 -13.47
C ASN A 342 -14.08 17.50 -14.87
N GLN A 343 -14.72 18.08 -15.88
CA GLN A 343 -14.21 18.11 -17.24
C GLN A 343 -13.06 19.11 -17.36
N PRO A 344 -12.15 18.90 -18.34
CA PRO A 344 -11.08 19.85 -18.64
C PRO A 344 -11.58 21.26 -18.90
N ASP A 345 -10.79 22.27 -18.48
CA ASP A 345 -11.01 23.66 -18.80
C ASP A 345 -9.70 24.41 -19.09
N ASN A 346 -9.71 25.76 -18.99
CA ASN A 346 -8.53 26.58 -19.28
C ASN A 346 -7.42 26.44 -18.22
N GLU A 347 -7.76 26.08 -16.99
CA GLU A 347 -6.83 25.97 -15.87
C GLU A 347 -6.32 24.52 -15.69
N VAL A 348 -7.23 23.53 -15.71
CA VAL A 348 -6.91 22.10 -15.58
C VAL A 348 -7.28 21.41 -16.89
N LYS A 349 -6.28 21.06 -17.72
CA LYS A 349 -6.47 20.56 -19.09
C LYS A 349 -6.75 19.05 -19.20
N PHE A 350 -7.01 18.40 -18.08
CA PHE A 350 -7.33 16.98 -17.99
C PHE A 350 -8.53 16.76 -17.06
N PRO A 351 -9.31 15.70 -17.25
CA PRO A 351 -10.41 15.39 -16.34
C PRO A 351 -9.90 15.02 -14.94
N VAL A 352 -10.63 15.45 -13.92
CA VAL A 352 -10.40 15.08 -12.52
C VAL A 352 -11.61 14.31 -12.01
N VAL A 353 -11.39 13.05 -11.67
CA VAL A 353 -12.40 12.15 -11.11
C VAL A 353 -12.21 12.09 -9.60
N VAL A 354 -13.13 12.63 -8.85
CA VAL A 354 -13.19 12.52 -7.39
C VAL A 354 -14.12 11.36 -7.06
N ASN A 355 -13.60 10.38 -6.36
CA ASN A 355 -14.35 9.21 -5.93
C ASN A 355 -14.94 9.41 -4.53
N SER A 356 -16.14 8.90 -4.28
CA SER A 356 -16.77 8.97 -2.96
C SER A 356 -16.19 7.93 -2.00
N LEU A 357 -16.37 8.17 -0.71
CA LEU A 357 -15.91 7.30 0.40
C LEU A 357 -16.58 5.90 0.42
N ASP A 358 -17.69 5.73 -0.27
CA ASP A 358 -18.47 4.49 -0.38
C ASP A 358 -18.50 3.93 -1.80
N HIS A 359 -17.60 4.42 -2.67
CA HIS A 359 -17.48 3.97 -4.05
C HIS A 359 -16.12 3.33 -4.34
N VAL A 360 -16.10 2.51 -5.39
CA VAL A 360 -14.87 2.00 -6.00
C VAL A 360 -14.81 2.38 -7.46
N ILE A 361 -13.65 2.83 -7.92
CA ILE A 361 -13.36 2.95 -9.34
C ILE A 361 -12.81 1.61 -9.83
N SER A 362 -13.50 1.00 -10.79
CA SER A 362 -13.02 -0.13 -11.56
C SER A 362 -12.45 0.37 -12.87
N GLY A 363 -11.12 0.44 -12.98
CA GLY A 363 -10.41 0.93 -14.16
C GLY A 363 -9.88 -0.19 -15.04
N TRP A 364 -9.87 0.01 -16.37
CA TRP A 364 -9.17 -0.86 -17.31
C TRP A 364 -8.94 -0.15 -18.66
N THR A 365 -7.91 -0.60 -19.38
CA THR A 365 -7.65 -0.14 -20.74
C THR A 365 -8.14 -1.15 -21.75
N GLU A 366 -8.75 -0.68 -22.84
CA GLU A 366 -9.20 -1.49 -23.98
C GLU A 366 -9.02 -0.70 -25.27
N GLY A 367 -8.17 -1.17 -26.16
CA GLY A 367 -7.89 -0.49 -27.42
C GLY A 367 -7.40 0.93 -27.22
N GLN A 368 -8.19 1.93 -27.63
CA GLN A 368 -7.91 3.36 -27.50
C GLN A 368 -8.64 4.01 -26.32
N ASN A 369 -9.20 3.22 -25.43
CA ASN A 369 -10.00 3.71 -24.31
C ASN A 369 -9.38 3.31 -22.97
N LEU A 370 -9.42 4.24 -22.03
CA LEU A 370 -9.28 3.99 -20.58
C LEU A 370 -10.67 4.15 -19.97
N HIS A 371 -11.22 3.07 -19.50
CA HIS A 371 -12.52 3.01 -18.86
C HIS A 371 -12.39 3.16 -17.35
N LEU A 372 -13.28 3.92 -16.75
CA LEU A 372 -13.41 4.14 -15.31
C LEU A 372 -14.89 4.01 -14.96
N ASP A 373 -15.29 2.85 -14.46
CA ASP A 373 -16.65 2.60 -13.97
C ASP A 373 -16.67 2.75 -12.44
N MET A 374 -17.55 3.61 -11.93
CA MET A 374 -17.72 3.85 -10.50
C MET A 374 -18.93 3.07 -9.98
N TYR A 375 -18.73 2.31 -8.91
CA TYR A 375 -19.76 1.50 -8.27
C TYR A 375 -19.86 1.83 -6.78
N ASP A 376 -21.09 1.82 -6.24
CA ASP A 376 -21.32 1.90 -4.80
C ASP A 376 -21.08 0.56 -4.09
N THR A 377 -21.13 0.54 -2.75
CA THR A 377 -20.98 -0.67 -1.93
C THR A 377 -22.03 -1.76 -2.16
N LYS A 378 -23.11 -1.45 -2.89
CA LYS A 378 -24.18 -2.40 -3.25
C LYS A 378 -23.97 -3.01 -4.64
N GLY A 379 -22.97 -2.53 -5.38
CA GLY A 379 -22.71 -2.90 -6.76
C GLY A 379 -23.56 -2.14 -7.79
N THR A 380 -24.20 -1.05 -7.38
CA THR A 380 -24.92 -0.18 -8.30
C THR A 380 -23.90 0.64 -9.10
N LEU A 381 -24.02 0.61 -10.41
CA LEU A 381 -23.21 1.48 -11.27
C LEU A 381 -23.66 2.92 -11.07
N VAL A 382 -22.76 3.76 -10.56
CA VAL A 382 -23.00 5.19 -10.32
C VAL A 382 -22.75 6.00 -11.57
N GLU A 383 -21.60 5.78 -12.21
CA GLU A 383 -21.23 6.48 -13.44
C GLU A 383 -20.21 5.68 -14.26
N LYS A 384 -20.20 5.90 -15.56
CA LYS A 384 -19.17 5.43 -16.50
C LYS A 384 -18.44 6.62 -17.06
N PHE A 385 -17.13 6.58 -16.99
CA PHE A 385 -16.30 7.58 -17.60
C PHE A 385 -15.25 6.92 -18.50
N THR A 386 -15.07 7.46 -19.69
CA THR A 386 -14.10 6.92 -20.64
C THR A 386 -13.21 8.06 -21.15
N VAL A 387 -11.92 7.85 -21.03
CA VAL A 387 -10.88 8.72 -21.57
C VAL A 387 -10.34 8.08 -22.85
N LYS A 388 -10.23 8.85 -23.93
CA LYS A 388 -9.61 8.40 -25.18
C LYS A 388 -8.14 8.74 -25.20
N ALA A 389 -7.31 7.83 -25.70
CA ALA A 389 -5.88 8.10 -25.90
C ALA A 389 -5.70 9.33 -26.81
N LYS A 390 -4.75 10.19 -26.46
CA LYS A 390 -4.39 11.39 -27.21
C LYS A 390 -3.54 11.07 -28.42
#